data_f360e06b266fdfb3d897fd65140bfaed
#
_entry.id   f360e06b266fdfb3d897fd65140bfaed
#
_cell.length_a   1.000
_cell.length_b   1.000
_cell.length_c   1.000
_cell.angle_alpha   90.00
_cell.angle_beta   90.00
_cell.angle_gamma   90.00
#
_symmetry.space_group_name_H-M   'P 1'
#
loop_
_entity.id
_entity.type
_entity.pdbx_description
1 polymer ?
#
loop_
_entity_poly.entity_id
_entity_poly.type
_entity_poly.pdbx_seq_one_letter_code
_entity_poly.pdbx_strand_id
1 'polypeptide(L)'
;MRIVFDASSHEDGKLALNEYIPGANLNSNIFHLIIYFRLNTIAITADIERAFLQISLRDEYRDAVRFLFPDLESNQTDPYKFQLYRFKRVLFGVNVSPFLLSATIKYHIEKYREQYPAATECLTLVSILTT
;
A
#
# COMPACT_ATOMS: atom_id res chain seq x y z
N MET A 1 -9.88 3.37 17.11
CA MET A 1 -8.43 3.69 17.25
C MET A 1 -7.76 3.44 15.89
N ARG A 2 -6.90 4.35 15.43
CA ARG A 2 -6.13 4.20 14.19
C ARG A 2 -4.66 4.01 14.56
N ILE A 3 -4.06 2.89 14.20
CA ILE A 3 -2.62 2.65 14.39
C ILE A 3 -1.90 3.28 13.18
N VAL A 4 -0.95 4.16 13.46
CA VAL A 4 -0.08 4.77 12.44
C VAL A 4 1.31 4.15 12.61
N PHE A 5 1.85 3.62 11.52
CA PHE A 5 3.20 3.03 11.49
C PHE A 5 4.19 4.09 11.00
N ASP A 6 5.21 4.37 11.80
CA ASP A 6 6.30 5.27 11.42
C ASP A 6 7.47 4.48 10.82
N ALA A 7 7.47 4.38 9.50
CA ALA A 7 8.52 3.69 8.75
C ALA A 7 9.81 4.53 8.60
N SER A 8 9.78 5.79 9.05
CA SER A 8 10.95 6.69 9.05
C SER A 8 11.70 6.65 10.38
N SER A 9 11.09 6.06 11.42
CA SER A 9 11.74 5.87 12.71
C SER A 9 12.86 4.84 12.60
N HIS A 10 14.00 5.14 13.20
CA HIS A 10 15.18 4.27 13.24
C HIS A 10 15.94 4.42 14.55
N GLU A 11 16.77 3.46 14.86
CA GLU A 11 17.74 3.51 15.95
C GLU A 11 19.03 4.17 15.45
N ASP A 12 19.74 4.88 16.31
CA ASP A 12 20.97 5.58 15.96
C ASP A 12 21.96 4.64 15.23
N GLY A 13 22.40 5.08 14.05
CA GLY A 13 23.33 4.33 13.20
C GLY A 13 22.72 3.21 12.36
N LYS A 14 21.38 3.05 12.38
CA LYS A 14 20.67 2.11 11.50
C LYS A 14 19.79 2.87 10.50
N LEU A 15 19.53 2.25 9.35
CA LEU A 15 18.63 2.83 8.35
C LEU A 15 17.17 2.62 8.74
N ALA A 16 16.33 3.61 8.47
CA ALA A 16 14.88 3.48 8.57
C ALA A 16 14.34 2.55 7.47
N LEU A 17 13.16 1.95 7.69
CA LEU A 17 12.53 1.09 6.69
C LEU A 17 12.33 1.82 5.34
N ASN A 18 11.97 3.10 5.38
CA ASN A 18 11.78 3.92 4.19
C ASN A 18 13.06 4.27 3.42
N GLU A 19 14.24 4.05 4.01
CA GLU A 19 15.53 4.26 3.36
C GLU A 19 16.01 3.02 2.59
N TYR A 20 15.52 1.83 2.97
CA TYR A 20 15.96 0.58 2.34
C TYR A 20 15.38 0.34 0.95
N ILE A 21 14.14 0.76 0.69
CA ILE A 21 13.42 0.35 -0.53
C ILE A 21 12.63 1.53 -1.11
N PRO A 22 13.25 2.36 -1.95
CA PRO A 22 12.48 3.23 -2.82
C PRO A 22 11.84 2.36 -3.91
N GLY A 23 10.53 2.17 -3.88
CA GLY A 23 9.80 1.52 -4.97
C GLY A 23 9.89 2.36 -6.25
N ALA A 24 9.97 1.72 -7.42
CA ALA A 24 9.86 2.42 -8.69
C ALA A 24 8.48 3.11 -8.79
N ASN A 25 8.44 4.32 -9.33
CA ASN A 25 7.17 4.97 -9.63
C ASN A 25 6.53 4.29 -10.85
N LEU A 26 5.49 3.48 -10.60
CA LEU A 26 4.71 2.81 -11.64
C LEU A 26 3.47 3.61 -12.07
N ASN A 27 3.23 4.76 -11.46
CA ASN A 27 2.08 5.59 -11.78
C ASN A 27 2.36 6.41 -13.04
N SER A 28 1.36 6.53 -13.90
CA SER A 28 1.45 7.41 -15.07
C SER A 28 1.49 8.87 -14.63
N ASN A 29 1.98 9.73 -15.51
CA ASN A 29 1.99 11.17 -15.26
C ASN A 29 0.55 11.69 -15.13
N ILE A 30 0.23 12.32 -14.01
CA ILE A 30 -1.09 12.88 -13.71
C ILE A 30 -1.59 13.85 -14.81
N PHE A 31 -0.67 14.58 -15.44
CA PHE A 31 -1.01 15.51 -16.53
C PHE A 31 -1.59 14.76 -17.73
N HIS A 32 -0.97 13.66 -18.16
CA HIS A 32 -1.50 12.82 -19.22
C HIS A 32 -2.86 12.24 -18.86
N LEU A 33 -3.02 11.80 -17.61
CA LEU A 33 -4.29 11.28 -17.13
C LEU A 33 -5.42 12.30 -17.23
N ILE A 34 -5.19 13.54 -16.81
CA ILE A 34 -6.18 14.62 -16.87
C ILE A 34 -6.54 14.95 -18.31
N ILE A 35 -5.57 14.92 -19.22
CA ILE A 35 -5.83 15.13 -20.66
C ILE A 35 -6.73 14.00 -21.18
N TYR A 36 -6.36 12.73 -20.95
CA TYR A 36 -7.17 11.59 -21.38
C TYR A 36 -8.59 11.63 -20.81
N PHE A 37 -8.73 11.99 -19.54
CA PHE A 37 -10.03 12.14 -18.90
C PHE A 37 -10.92 13.17 -19.62
N ARG A 38 -10.35 14.25 -20.15
CA ARG A 38 -11.08 15.31 -20.84
C ARG A 38 -11.34 15.03 -22.33
N LEU A 39 -10.59 14.12 -22.94
CA LEU A 39 -10.77 13.76 -24.35
C LEU A 39 -11.96 12.81 -24.57
N ASN A 40 -12.43 12.14 -23.54
CA ASN A 40 -13.52 11.18 -23.64
C ASN A 40 -14.85 11.82 -23.27
N THR A 41 -15.90 11.48 -24.04
CA THR A 41 -17.28 11.95 -23.78
C THR A 41 -17.85 11.42 -22.48
N ILE A 42 -17.42 10.23 -22.07
CA ILE A 42 -17.84 9.57 -20.84
C ILE A 42 -16.58 9.27 -20.01
N ALA A 43 -16.54 9.78 -18.80
CA ALA A 43 -15.46 9.53 -17.86
C ALA A 43 -16.02 8.85 -16.61
N ILE A 44 -15.36 7.79 -16.18
CA ILE A 44 -15.72 7.00 -14.99
C ILE A 44 -14.59 7.10 -13.99
N THR A 45 -14.92 7.39 -12.75
CA THR A 45 -14.00 7.33 -11.61
C THR A 45 -14.45 6.23 -10.66
N ALA A 46 -13.49 5.50 -10.12
CA ALA A 46 -13.73 4.49 -9.10
C ALA A 46 -12.65 4.58 -8.02
N ASP A 47 -12.99 4.20 -6.80
CA ASP A 47 -12.08 4.13 -5.68
C ASP A 47 -11.99 2.70 -5.15
N ILE A 48 -10.81 2.33 -4.64
CA ILE A 48 -10.60 1.02 -4.02
C ILE A 48 -10.59 1.22 -2.50
N GLU A 49 -11.67 0.81 -1.86
CA GLU A 49 -11.77 0.90 -0.41
C GLU A 49 -10.59 0.21 0.27
N ARG A 50 -9.88 0.97 1.11
CA ARG A 50 -8.73 0.47 1.88
C ARG A 50 -7.69 -0.25 1.02
N ALA A 51 -7.35 0.31 -0.14
CA ALA A 51 -6.55 -0.32 -1.18
C ALA A 51 -5.29 -1.06 -0.66
N PHE A 52 -4.49 -0.42 0.18
CA PHE A 52 -3.29 -1.06 0.76
C PHE A 52 -3.64 -2.26 1.64
N LEU A 53 -4.73 -2.18 2.41
CA LEU A 53 -5.16 -3.26 3.29
C LEU A 53 -5.75 -4.47 2.54
N GLN A 54 -6.01 -4.36 1.24
CA GLN A 54 -6.38 -5.50 0.40
C GLN A 54 -5.18 -6.40 0.06
N ILE A 55 -3.95 -5.88 0.18
CA ILE A 55 -2.73 -6.59 -0.21
C ILE A 55 -2.14 -7.30 1.02
N SER A 56 -2.01 -8.62 0.93
CA SER A 56 -1.39 -9.44 1.98
C SER A 56 0.13 -9.43 1.88
N LEU A 57 0.80 -9.28 3.01
CA LEU A 57 2.23 -9.50 3.12
C LEU A 57 2.52 -10.99 3.38
N ARG A 58 3.52 -11.55 2.67
CA ARG A 58 4.05 -12.87 2.98
C ARG A 58 4.66 -12.89 4.38
N ASP A 59 4.61 -14.04 5.03
CA ASP A 59 5.05 -14.20 6.42
C ASP A 59 6.51 -13.77 6.62
N GLU A 60 7.37 -14.06 5.65
CA GLU A 60 8.80 -13.70 5.63
C GLU A 60 9.07 -12.18 5.68
N TYR A 61 8.13 -11.34 5.19
CA TYR A 61 8.28 -9.88 5.18
C TYR A 61 7.60 -9.19 6.37
N ARG A 62 6.80 -9.92 7.17
CA ARG A 62 6.05 -9.31 8.29
C ARG A 62 6.94 -8.86 9.43
N ASP A 63 8.16 -9.36 9.50
CA ASP A 63 9.12 -8.94 10.53
C ASP A 63 9.63 -7.51 10.34
N ALA A 64 9.60 -7.00 9.10
CA ALA A 64 9.92 -5.60 8.80
C ALA A 64 8.86 -4.60 9.29
N VAL A 65 7.63 -5.07 9.56
CA VAL A 65 6.50 -4.23 9.96
C VAL A 65 5.95 -4.65 11.33
N ARG A 66 6.86 -4.88 12.28
CA ARG A 66 6.54 -5.18 13.68
C ARG A 66 6.27 -3.90 14.45
N PHE A 67 5.43 -4.01 15.47
CA PHE A 67 5.18 -2.93 16.43
C PHE A 67 4.88 -3.49 17.81
N LEU A 68 5.18 -2.69 18.81
CA LEU A 68 4.85 -2.98 20.20
C LEU A 68 3.48 -2.37 20.52
N PHE A 69 2.63 -3.13 21.18
CA PHE A 69 1.35 -2.67 21.64
C PHE A 69 1.16 -3.02 23.11
N PRO A 70 0.62 -2.12 23.95
CA PRO A 70 0.37 -2.42 25.35
C PRO A 70 -0.53 -3.65 25.50
N ASP A 71 -0.19 -4.54 26.41
CA ASP A 71 -1.04 -5.67 26.80
C ASP A 71 -2.20 -5.15 27.64
N LEU A 72 -3.37 -4.99 27.02
CA LEU A 72 -4.56 -4.48 27.68
C LEU A 72 -5.20 -5.49 28.66
N GLU A 73 -4.80 -6.75 28.59
CA GLU A 73 -5.31 -7.83 29.46
C GLU A 73 -4.42 -8.05 30.71
N SER A 74 -3.25 -7.41 30.79
CA SER A 74 -2.39 -7.53 31.95
C SER A 74 -3.06 -6.86 33.16
N ASN A 75 -3.25 -7.64 34.22
CA ASN A 75 -3.72 -7.17 35.51
C ASN A 75 -2.85 -5.99 35.99
N GLN A 76 -3.43 -5.07 36.75
CA GLN A 76 -2.89 -3.77 37.24
C GLN A 76 -1.48 -3.80 37.89
N THR A 77 -0.79 -4.92 37.88
CA THR A 77 0.53 -5.08 38.51
C THR A 77 1.72 -4.73 37.64
N ASP A 78 1.56 -4.69 36.30
CA ASP A 78 2.64 -4.27 35.39
C ASP A 78 2.08 -3.42 34.22
N PRO A 79 1.99 -2.08 34.39
CA PRO A 79 1.42 -1.18 33.39
C PRO A 79 2.28 -1.03 32.13
N TYR A 80 3.46 -1.63 32.08
CA TYR A 80 4.43 -1.48 30.97
C TYR A 80 4.65 -2.77 30.19
N LYS A 81 3.76 -3.75 30.31
CA LYS A 81 3.86 -4.97 29.53
C LYS A 81 3.43 -4.69 28.08
N PHE A 82 4.35 -4.93 27.14
CA PHE A 82 4.10 -4.79 25.71
C PHE A 82 4.12 -6.15 25.04
N GLN A 83 3.24 -6.33 24.06
CA GLN A 83 3.25 -7.47 23.17
C GLN A 83 3.74 -7.05 21.78
N LEU A 84 4.48 -7.95 21.12
CA LEU A 84 4.98 -7.75 19.77
C LEU A 84 3.95 -8.23 18.76
N TYR A 85 3.48 -7.32 17.93
CA TYR A 85 2.56 -7.59 16.84
C TYR A 85 3.24 -7.40 15.47
N ARG A 86 2.64 -7.99 14.45
CA ARG A 86 3.09 -7.89 13.06
C ARG A 86 1.91 -7.55 12.16
N PHE A 87 2.09 -6.60 11.28
CA PHE A 87 1.07 -6.34 10.27
C PHE A 87 1.04 -7.46 9.24
N LYS A 88 -0.18 -7.88 8.85
CA LYS A 88 -0.40 -8.91 7.82
C LYS A 88 -0.67 -8.30 6.44
N ARG A 89 -0.85 -6.99 6.38
CA ARG A 89 -1.25 -6.23 5.19
C ARG A 89 -0.28 -5.10 4.92
N VAL A 90 -0.27 -4.62 3.68
CA VAL A 90 0.50 -3.43 3.30
C VAL A 90 0.00 -2.21 4.07
N LEU A 91 0.90 -1.35 4.49
CA LEU A 91 0.64 -0.21 5.37
C LEU A 91 0.75 1.12 4.63
N PHE A 92 0.05 2.13 5.17
CA PHE A 92 0.33 3.52 4.86
C PHE A 92 1.65 3.97 5.51
N GLY A 93 2.34 4.95 4.90
CA GLY A 93 3.58 5.53 5.43
C GLY A 93 4.86 4.76 5.06
N VAL A 94 4.75 3.61 4.40
CA VAL A 94 5.90 2.88 3.86
C VAL A 94 6.10 3.26 2.39
N ASN A 95 7.29 3.74 2.02
CA ASN A 95 7.60 4.26 0.68
C ASN A 95 7.35 3.26 -0.46
N VAL A 96 7.47 1.97 -0.19
CA VAL A 96 7.21 0.91 -1.18
C VAL A 96 5.72 0.60 -1.36
N SER A 97 4.84 1.05 -0.47
CA SER A 97 3.41 0.69 -0.51
C SER A 97 2.70 1.14 -1.79
N PRO A 98 2.91 2.36 -2.32
CA PRO A 98 2.34 2.75 -3.62
C PRO A 98 2.81 1.88 -4.77
N PHE A 99 4.10 1.48 -4.78
CA PHE A 99 4.63 0.55 -5.77
C PHE A 99 3.92 -0.81 -5.70
N LEU A 100 3.77 -1.38 -4.49
CA LEU A 100 3.10 -2.68 -4.30
C LEU A 100 1.64 -2.63 -4.75
N LEU A 101 0.94 -1.54 -4.48
CA LEU A 101 -0.44 -1.37 -4.94
C LEU A 101 -0.50 -1.30 -6.46
N SER A 102 0.30 -0.44 -7.09
CA SER A 102 0.33 -0.29 -8.54
C SER A 102 0.75 -1.58 -9.25
N ALA A 103 1.73 -2.30 -8.72
CA ALA A 103 2.17 -3.59 -9.24
C ALA A 103 1.07 -4.66 -9.13
N THR A 104 0.37 -4.71 -7.99
CA THR A 104 -0.74 -5.66 -7.76
C THR A 104 -1.88 -5.41 -8.74
N ILE A 105 -2.23 -4.15 -8.96
CA ILE A 105 -3.30 -3.79 -9.90
C ILE A 105 -2.90 -4.10 -11.34
N LYS A 106 -1.67 -3.77 -11.75
CA LYS A 106 -1.16 -4.13 -13.09
C LYS A 106 -1.17 -5.64 -13.31
N TYR A 107 -0.73 -6.41 -12.32
CA TYR A 107 -0.79 -7.87 -12.38
C TYR A 107 -2.23 -8.38 -12.51
N HIS A 108 -3.16 -7.79 -11.78
CA HIS A 108 -4.58 -8.15 -11.84
C HIS A 108 -5.18 -7.86 -13.24
N ILE A 109 -4.92 -6.68 -13.78
CA ILE A 109 -5.34 -6.28 -15.14
C ILE A 109 -4.82 -7.30 -16.17
N GLU A 110 -3.52 -7.63 -16.12
CA GLU A 110 -2.91 -8.58 -17.02
C GLU A 110 -3.52 -9.98 -16.92
N LYS A 111 -3.76 -10.46 -15.71
CA LYS A 111 -4.38 -11.76 -15.44
C LYS A 111 -5.76 -11.92 -16.09
N TYR A 112 -6.53 -10.83 -16.17
CA TYR A 112 -7.90 -10.86 -16.72
C TYR A 112 -8.01 -10.29 -18.13
N ARG A 113 -6.87 -10.03 -18.80
CA ARG A 113 -6.83 -9.45 -20.16
C ARG A 113 -7.63 -10.25 -21.18
N GLU A 114 -7.50 -11.55 -21.18
CA GLU A 114 -8.21 -12.41 -22.13
C GLU A 114 -9.72 -12.47 -21.86
N GLN A 115 -10.11 -12.41 -20.58
CA GLN A 115 -11.52 -12.50 -20.20
C GLN A 115 -12.26 -11.17 -20.40
N TYR A 116 -11.59 -10.04 -20.22
CA TYR A 116 -12.18 -8.69 -20.29
C TYR A 116 -11.32 -7.72 -21.12
N PRO A 117 -11.12 -7.97 -22.43
CA PRO A 117 -10.14 -7.20 -23.22
C PRO A 117 -10.42 -5.70 -23.27
N ALA A 118 -11.68 -5.29 -23.48
CA ALA A 118 -12.04 -3.88 -23.54
C ALA A 118 -11.84 -3.16 -22.20
N ALA A 119 -12.19 -3.81 -21.08
CA ALA A 119 -12.00 -3.23 -19.76
C ALA A 119 -10.52 -3.13 -19.39
N THR A 120 -9.71 -4.13 -19.74
CA THR A 120 -8.27 -4.12 -19.44
C THR A 120 -7.52 -3.11 -20.29
N GLU A 121 -7.93 -2.86 -21.55
CA GLU A 121 -7.40 -1.80 -22.37
C GLU A 121 -7.66 -0.43 -21.75
N CYS A 122 -8.90 -0.15 -21.34
CA CYS A 122 -9.25 1.08 -20.64
C CYS A 122 -8.46 1.25 -19.34
N LEU A 123 -8.36 0.21 -18.52
CA LEU A 123 -7.65 0.25 -17.23
C LEU A 123 -6.13 0.39 -17.38
N THR A 124 -5.55 -0.10 -18.47
CA THR A 124 -4.12 0.07 -18.76
C THR A 124 -3.77 1.53 -19.04
N LEU A 125 -4.71 2.29 -19.64
CA LEU A 125 -4.56 3.72 -19.89
C LEU A 125 -4.80 4.57 -18.63
N VAL A 126 -5.49 4.02 -17.63
CA VAL A 126 -5.83 4.71 -16.37
C VAL A 126 -4.70 4.52 -15.35
N SER A 127 -4.20 5.63 -14.85
CA SER A 127 -3.30 5.60 -13.70
C SER A 127 -4.09 5.54 -12.40
N ILE A 128 -3.57 4.74 -11.50
CA ILE A 128 -4.07 4.65 -10.16
C ILE A 128 -3.42 5.77 -9.37
N LEU A 129 -4.22 6.75 -9.00
CA LEU A 129 -3.81 7.78 -8.05
C LEU A 129 -3.86 7.16 -6.66
N THR A 130 -2.71 6.99 -6.05
CA THR A 130 -2.61 6.66 -4.62
C THR A 130 -2.48 7.96 -3.84
N THR A 131 -3.51 8.32 -3.11
CA THR A 131 -3.51 9.40 -2.11
C THR A 131 -3.09 8.88 -0.73
#